data_f5317f58542859050618601855023297
#
_entry.id   f5317f58542859050618601855023297
#
_cell.length_a   1.000
_cell.length_b   1.000
_cell.length_c   1.000
_cell.angle_alpha   90.00
_cell.angle_beta   90.00
_cell.angle_gamma   90.00
#
_symmetry.space_group_name_H-M   'P 1'
#
loop_
_entity.id
_entity.type
_entity.pdbx_description
1 polymer ?
#
loop_
_entity_poly.entity_id
_entity_poly.type
_entity_poly.pdbx_seq_one_letter_code
_entity_poly.pdbx_strand_id
1 'polypeptide(L)'
;MLGSLKVYARNNQSTVISPFILAGAMSPVTATGTVTQILAEALAGIAFTQLCRPGAPVVFGTFAAAVSMASGAPTFGTPEPSQILYCAAALARRLGVPFRSGGGLCGSKIPDAQAAYESANTLQTAALAGVNFMLHTAGWLEGGLAMGYEKFIMDSDQASMIEVLLGGMDMSENGQAFSCLLYTS
;
A
#
# COMPACT_ATOMS: atom_id res chain seq x y z
N MET A 1 2.83 -22.77 0.12
CA MET A 1 1.85 -21.69 0.37
C MET A 1 0.48 -22.19 0.83
N LEU A 2 -0.26 -23.02 0.08
CA LEU A 2 -1.59 -23.50 0.49
C LEU A 2 -1.59 -24.28 1.81
N GLY A 3 -0.55 -25.07 2.07
CA GLY A 3 -0.41 -25.80 3.34
C GLY A 3 -0.33 -24.86 4.55
N SER A 4 0.48 -23.81 4.48
CA SER A 4 0.60 -22.80 5.53
C SER A 4 -0.71 -22.05 5.73
N LEU A 5 -1.35 -21.63 4.64
CA LEU A 5 -2.65 -20.94 4.69
C LEU A 5 -3.71 -21.79 5.39
N LYS A 6 -3.76 -23.10 5.07
CA LYS A 6 -4.66 -24.06 5.75
C LYS A 6 -4.41 -24.15 7.26
N VAL A 7 -3.14 -24.16 7.68
CA VAL A 7 -2.78 -24.20 9.12
C VAL A 7 -3.23 -22.93 9.82
N TYR A 8 -2.92 -21.76 9.27
CA TYR A 8 -3.32 -20.48 9.85
C TYR A 8 -4.85 -20.34 9.92
N ALA A 9 -5.56 -20.66 8.83
CA ALA A 9 -7.02 -20.61 8.81
C ALA A 9 -7.64 -21.50 9.90
N ARG A 10 -7.18 -22.76 10.04
CA ARG A 10 -7.67 -23.70 11.06
C ARG A 10 -7.45 -23.20 12.49
N ASN A 11 -6.36 -22.47 12.72
CA ASN A 11 -6.04 -21.88 14.02
C ASN A 11 -6.60 -20.47 14.22
N ASN A 12 -7.50 -20.02 13.34
CA ASN A 12 -8.11 -18.69 13.40
C ASN A 12 -7.11 -17.53 13.39
N GLN A 13 -5.98 -17.72 12.74
CA GLN A 13 -4.96 -16.70 12.58
C GLN A 13 -5.27 -15.88 11.32
N SER A 14 -5.13 -14.56 11.43
CA SER A 14 -5.27 -13.66 10.29
C SER A 14 -4.21 -13.94 9.23
N THR A 15 -4.63 -13.95 7.98
CA THR A 15 -3.73 -14.14 6.83
C THR A 15 -3.90 -13.03 5.83
N VAL A 16 -2.78 -12.53 5.30
CA VAL A 16 -2.75 -11.58 4.20
C VAL A 16 -2.64 -12.36 2.89
N ILE A 17 -3.64 -12.26 2.06
CA ILE A 17 -3.64 -12.84 0.70
C ILE A 17 -3.15 -11.75 -0.24
N SER A 18 -1.88 -11.78 -0.58
CA SER A 18 -1.22 -10.71 -1.33
C SER A 18 -0.57 -11.26 -2.61
N PRO A 19 -1.22 -11.11 -3.77
CA PRO A 19 -0.59 -11.34 -5.05
C PRO A 19 0.62 -10.42 -5.23
N PHE A 20 1.72 -10.97 -5.74
CA PHE A 20 2.90 -10.23 -6.18
C PHE A 20 2.89 -10.18 -7.70
N ILE A 21 2.69 -9.01 -8.28
CA ILE A 21 2.48 -8.87 -9.72
C ILE A 21 3.33 -7.74 -10.30
N LEU A 22 4.03 -8.07 -11.38
CA LEU A 22 4.74 -7.12 -12.22
C LEU A 22 3.96 -6.91 -13.52
N ALA A 23 3.31 -5.77 -13.66
CA ALA A 23 2.56 -5.43 -14.86
C ALA A 23 3.47 -5.39 -16.09
N GLY A 24 3.10 -6.13 -17.13
CA GLY A 24 3.90 -6.33 -18.33
C GLY A 24 4.84 -7.55 -18.33
N ALA A 25 5.03 -8.19 -17.15
CA ALA A 25 5.82 -9.43 -17.06
C ALA A 25 5.02 -10.60 -16.48
N MET A 26 4.21 -10.35 -15.45
CA MET A 26 3.42 -11.38 -14.75
C MET A 26 1.91 -11.20 -14.95
N SER A 27 1.50 -10.08 -15.52
CA SER A 27 0.12 -9.74 -15.86
C SER A 27 0.09 -8.94 -17.16
N PRO A 28 -1.11 -8.63 -17.71
CA PRO A 28 -1.23 -7.62 -18.76
C PRO A 28 -0.54 -6.32 -18.35
N VAL A 29 0.01 -5.57 -19.32
CA VAL A 29 0.72 -4.32 -19.05
C VAL A 29 -0.19 -3.19 -18.55
N THR A 30 -1.49 -3.28 -18.83
CA THR A 30 -2.47 -2.27 -18.42
C THR A 30 -2.79 -2.36 -16.93
N ALA A 31 -2.96 -1.23 -16.26
CA ALA A 31 -3.32 -1.18 -14.84
C ALA A 31 -4.63 -1.93 -14.56
N THR A 32 -5.65 -1.78 -15.42
CA THR A 32 -6.93 -2.47 -15.28
C THR A 32 -6.80 -4.00 -15.41
N GLY A 33 -6.01 -4.49 -16.37
CA GLY A 33 -5.74 -5.91 -16.53
C GLY A 33 -5.00 -6.49 -15.31
N THR A 34 -4.01 -5.76 -14.80
CA THR A 34 -3.28 -6.12 -13.59
C THR A 34 -4.20 -6.19 -12.37
N VAL A 35 -5.07 -5.20 -12.18
CA VAL A 35 -6.05 -5.19 -11.07
C VAL A 35 -7.02 -6.37 -11.16
N THR A 36 -7.45 -6.71 -12.38
CA THR A 36 -8.34 -7.87 -12.59
C THR A 36 -7.66 -9.17 -12.14
N GLN A 37 -6.39 -9.35 -12.48
CA GLN A 37 -5.63 -10.53 -12.06
C GLN A 37 -5.39 -10.53 -10.54
N ILE A 38 -5.01 -9.38 -9.94
CA ILE A 38 -4.87 -9.23 -8.49
C ILE A 38 -6.15 -9.68 -7.78
N LEU A 39 -7.30 -9.20 -8.25
CA LEU A 39 -8.58 -9.55 -7.65
C LEU A 39 -8.87 -11.05 -7.76
N ALA A 40 -8.64 -11.65 -8.93
CA ALA A 40 -8.87 -13.07 -9.13
C ALA A 40 -8.01 -13.94 -8.22
N GLU A 41 -6.71 -13.66 -8.13
CA GLU A 41 -5.78 -14.41 -7.28
C GLU A 41 -6.09 -14.21 -5.78
N ALA A 42 -6.39 -12.98 -5.36
CA ALA A 42 -6.77 -12.71 -3.98
C ALA A 42 -8.07 -13.42 -3.59
N LEU A 43 -9.11 -13.35 -4.43
CA LEU A 43 -10.38 -14.04 -4.19
C LEU A 43 -10.21 -15.55 -4.12
N ALA A 44 -9.35 -16.15 -4.94
CA ALA A 44 -9.05 -17.57 -4.87
C ALA A 44 -8.44 -17.97 -3.51
N GLY A 45 -7.49 -17.18 -2.99
CA GLY A 45 -6.89 -17.40 -1.67
C GLY A 45 -7.87 -17.16 -0.52
N ILE A 46 -8.69 -16.12 -0.62
CA ILE A 46 -9.75 -15.80 0.37
C ILE A 46 -10.79 -16.94 0.40
N ALA A 47 -11.28 -17.38 -0.76
CA ALA A 47 -12.22 -18.48 -0.85
C ALA A 47 -11.64 -19.77 -0.25
N PHE A 48 -10.40 -20.11 -0.56
CA PHE A 48 -9.73 -21.25 0.03
C PHE A 48 -9.65 -21.15 1.56
N THR A 49 -9.34 -19.96 2.09
CA THR A 49 -9.30 -19.73 3.54
C THR A 49 -10.66 -20.01 4.18
N GLN A 50 -11.74 -19.50 3.57
CA GLN A 50 -13.10 -19.70 4.06
C GLN A 50 -13.55 -21.16 3.94
N LEU A 51 -13.12 -21.89 2.92
CA LEU A 51 -13.37 -23.33 2.79
C LEU A 51 -12.64 -24.14 3.86
N CYS A 52 -11.45 -23.71 4.30
CA CYS A 52 -10.72 -24.35 5.39
C CYS A 52 -11.37 -24.11 6.74
N ARG A 53 -11.88 -22.90 6.97
CA ARG A 53 -12.59 -22.49 8.17
C ARG A 53 -13.48 -21.29 7.85
N PRO A 54 -14.80 -21.43 7.83
CA PRO A 54 -15.72 -20.31 7.68
C PRO A 54 -15.50 -19.25 8.77
N GLY A 55 -15.41 -17.99 8.39
CA GLY A 55 -15.17 -16.87 9.30
C GLY A 55 -13.71 -16.67 9.70
N ALA A 56 -12.75 -17.44 9.17
CA ALA A 56 -11.33 -17.17 9.42
C ALA A 56 -10.95 -15.77 8.92
N PRO A 57 -10.21 -14.97 9.72
CA PRO A 57 -9.88 -13.61 9.37
C PRO A 57 -8.91 -13.55 8.18
N VAL A 58 -9.23 -12.70 7.21
CA VAL A 58 -8.40 -12.47 6.01
C VAL A 58 -8.21 -10.99 5.75
N VAL A 59 -7.07 -10.65 5.17
CA VAL A 59 -6.76 -9.32 4.65
C VAL A 59 -6.50 -9.45 3.15
N PHE A 60 -7.21 -8.68 2.35
CA PHE A 60 -6.89 -8.55 0.93
C PHE A 60 -5.61 -7.73 0.79
N GLY A 61 -4.60 -8.28 0.17
CA GLY A 61 -3.34 -7.59 -0.07
C GLY A 61 -3.02 -7.43 -1.55
N THR A 62 -2.14 -6.50 -1.84
CA THR A 62 -1.45 -6.43 -3.13
C THR A 62 -0.02 -5.94 -2.95
N PHE A 63 0.85 -6.40 -3.82
CA PHE A 63 2.16 -5.83 -4.04
C PHE A 63 2.39 -5.84 -5.55
N ALA A 64 2.13 -4.71 -6.20
CA ALA A 64 2.21 -4.58 -7.64
C ALA A 64 3.12 -3.43 -8.04
N ALA A 65 3.91 -3.67 -9.07
CA ALA A 65 4.74 -2.68 -9.74
C ALA A 65 4.59 -2.84 -11.26
N ALA A 66 5.01 -1.84 -12.02
CA ALA A 66 5.23 -1.98 -13.45
C ALA A 66 6.66 -2.46 -13.73
N VAL A 67 6.90 -2.91 -14.94
CA VAL A 67 8.25 -3.27 -15.41
C VAL A 67 8.73 -2.21 -16.39
N SER A 68 9.94 -1.71 -16.16
CA SER A 68 10.63 -0.87 -17.15
C SER A 68 10.93 -1.68 -18.39
N MET A 69 10.35 -1.30 -19.52
CA MET A 69 10.60 -1.99 -20.79
C MET A 69 12.04 -1.82 -21.29
N ALA A 70 12.77 -0.81 -20.78
CA ALA A 70 14.16 -0.58 -21.14
C ALA A 70 15.13 -1.46 -20.35
N SER A 71 14.89 -1.71 -19.07
CA SER A 71 15.82 -2.42 -18.19
C SER A 71 15.31 -3.77 -17.70
N GLY A 72 14.01 -4.05 -17.85
CA GLY A 72 13.36 -5.24 -17.27
C GLY A 72 13.20 -5.20 -15.75
N ALA A 73 13.63 -4.10 -15.10
CA ALA A 73 13.54 -3.96 -13.65
C ALA A 73 12.15 -3.47 -13.22
N PRO A 74 11.68 -3.86 -12.02
CA PRO A 74 10.47 -3.28 -11.44
C PRO A 74 10.61 -1.77 -11.25
N THR A 75 9.54 -1.02 -11.55
CA THR A 75 9.48 0.42 -11.33
C THR A 75 8.64 0.71 -10.10
N PHE A 76 9.27 1.32 -9.09
CA PHE A 76 8.59 1.82 -7.90
C PHE A 76 8.62 3.35 -7.92
N GLY A 77 7.59 3.97 -7.37
CA GLY A 77 7.49 5.44 -7.39
C GLY A 77 6.88 6.02 -8.67
N THR A 78 6.57 5.20 -9.68
CA THR A 78 5.87 5.61 -10.90
C THR A 78 4.35 5.64 -10.70
N PRO A 79 3.57 6.31 -11.58
CA PRO A 79 2.13 6.46 -11.37
C PRO A 79 1.31 5.16 -11.56
N GLU A 80 1.79 4.20 -12.34
CA GLU A 80 1.03 2.97 -12.64
C GLU A 80 0.77 2.12 -11.39
N PRO A 81 1.76 1.84 -10.52
CA PRO A 81 1.51 1.18 -9.24
C PRO A 81 0.50 1.92 -8.36
N SER A 82 0.51 3.27 -8.39
CA SER A 82 -0.45 4.08 -7.65
C SER A 82 -1.88 3.91 -8.18
N GLN A 83 -2.07 3.88 -9.49
CA GLN A 83 -3.37 3.59 -10.11
C GLN A 83 -3.89 2.21 -9.72
N ILE A 84 -3.02 1.19 -9.78
CA ILE A 84 -3.35 -0.19 -9.38
C ILE A 84 -3.77 -0.21 -7.91
N LEU A 85 -3.04 0.46 -7.03
CA LEU A 85 -3.32 0.52 -5.60
C LEU A 85 -4.67 1.17 -5.32
N TYR A 86 -4.98 2.32 -5.92
CA TYR A 86 -6.28 2.99 -5.75
C TYR A 86 -7.45 2.08 -6.16
N CYS A 87 -7.32 1.42 -7.30
CA CYS A 87 -8.35 0.49 -7.77
C CYS A 87 -8.51 -0.71 -6.84
N ALA A 88 -7.40 -1.34 -6.42
CA ALA A 88 -7.43 -2.49 -5.51
C ALA A 88 -8.02 -2.11 -4.14
N ALA A 89 -7.66 -0.94 -3.59
CA ALA A 89 -8.23 -0.43 -2.35
C ALA A 89 -9.75 -0.19 -2.46
N ALA A 90 -10.22 0.36 -3.59
CA ALA A 90 -11.65 0.53 -3.84
C ALA A 90 -12.40 -0.81 -3.91
N LEU A 91 -11.80 -1.82 -4.54
CA LEU A 91 -12.36 -3.18 -4.58
C LEU A 91 -12.40 -3.82 -3.20
N ALA A 92 -11.35 -3.67 -2.37
CA ALA A 92 -11.34 -4.17 -1.00
C ALA A 92 -12.48 -3.57 -0.16
N ARG A 93 -12.68 -2.25 -0.25
CA ARG A 93 -13.82 -1.57 0.42
C ARG A 93 -15.16 -2.10 -0.07
N ARG A 94 -15.33 -2.32 -1.37
CA ARG A 94 -16.56 -2.90 -1.94
C ARG A 94 -16.81 -4.31 -1.44
N LEU A 95 -15.76 -5.10 -1.20
CA LEU A 95 -15.84 -6.46 -0.66
C LEU A 95 -16.01 -6.47 0.88
N GLY A 96 -15.85 -5.35 1.55
CA GLY A 96 -15.91 -5.26 3.01
C GLY A 96 -14.75 -5.96 3.73
N VAL A 97 -13.58 -6.07 3.09
CA VAL A 97 -12.38 -6.70 3.66
C VAL A 97 -11.29 -5.66 3.92
N PRO A 98 -10.49 -5.83 5.00
CA PRO A 98 -9.32 -4.98 5.22
C PRO A 98 -8.33 -5.12 4.06
N PHE A 99 -7.62 -4.02 3.77
CA PHE A 99 -6.68 -3.95 2.66
C PHE A 99 -5.25 -3.67 3.12
N ARG A 100 -4.32 -4.44 2.56
CA ARG A 100 -2.89 -4.28 2.77
C ARG A 100 -2.20 -3.89 1.46
N SER A 101 -1.31 -2.91 1.52
CA SER A 101 -0.42 -2.55 0.42
C SER A 101 0.95 -2.11 0.94
N GLY A 102 1.85 -1.77 0.04
CA GLY A 102 3.11 -1.09 0.34
C GLY A 102 2.92 0.41 0.41
N GLY A 103 3.92 1.10 0.92
CA GLY A 103 4.09 2.54 0.91
C GLY A 103 5.59 2.83 1.04
N GLY A 104 6.02 4.08 0.86
CA GLY A 104 7.43 4.46 1.04
C GLY A 104 8.42 3.75 0.10
N LEU A 105 7.98 3.34 -1.08
CA LEU A 105 8.80 2.61 -2.04
C LEU A 105 9.43 3.56 -3.06
N CYS A 106 10.70 3.31 -3.39
CA CYS A 106 11.43 4.07 -4.41
C CYS A 106 12.30 3.17 -5.29
N GLY A 107 12.62 3.64 -6.49
CA GLY A 107 13.58 3.01 -7.40
C GLY A 107 15.01 3.49 -7.20
N SER A 108 15.23 4.63 -6.51
CA SER A 108 16.57 5.14 -6.24
C SER A 108 17.40 4.19 -5.41
N LYS A 109 18.71 4.18 -5.67
CA LYS A 109 19.68 3.32 -4.98
C LYS A 109 20.30 3.97 -3.75
N ILE A 110 20.15 5.29 -3.63
CA ILE A 110 20.71 6.10 -2.56
C ILE A 110 19.63 7.02 -1.97
N PRO A 111 19.78 7.51 -0.73
CA PRO A 111 18.82 8.40 -0.10
C PRO A 111 18.95 9.84 -0.66
N ASP A 112 18.56 10.03 -1.91
CA ASP A 112 18.60 11.28 -2.65
C ASP A 112 17.22 11.91 -2.84
N ALA A 113 17.14 12.96 -3.63
CA ALA A 113 15.88 13.64 -3.94
C ALA A 113 14.88 12.69 -4.64
N GLN A 114 15.35 11.78 -5.50
CA GLN A 114 14.50 10.78 -6.14
C GLN A 114 13.89 9.84 -5.10
N ALA A 115 14.71 9.32 -4.18
CA ALA A 115 14.23 8.48 -3.09
C ALA A 115 13.15 9.18 -2.27
N ALA A 116 13.33 10.47 -1.99
CA ALA A 116 12.39 11.26 -1.20
C ALA A 116 11.04 11.43 -1.90
N TYR A 117 11.02 11.92 -3.16
CA TYR A 117 9.74 12.18 -3.83
C TYR A 117 8.99 10.89 -4.23
N GLU A 118 9.70 9.83 -4.62
CA GLU A 118 9.07 8.55 -4.93
C GLU A 118 8.44 7.92 -3.69
N SER A 119 9.13 7.95 -2.55
CA SER A 119 8.58 7.52 -1.26
C SER A 119 7.39 8.35 -0.83
N ALA A 120 7.48 9.68 -0.95
CA ALA A 120 6.37 10.58 -0.65
C ALA A 120 5.13 10.20 -1.44
N ASN A 121 5.26 10.08 -2.75
CA ASN A 121 4.16 9.77 -3.64
C ASN A 121 3.52 8.41 -3.33
N THR A 122 4.33 7.38 -3.11
CA THR A 122 3.82 6.03 -2.83
C THR A 122 3.17 5.93 -1.46
N LEU A 123 3.74 6.56 -0.44
CA LEU A 123 3.18 6.58 0.92
C LEU A 123 1.88 7.38 0.96
N GLN A 124 1.86 8.58 0.36
CA GLN A 124 0.66 9.40 0.28
C GLN A 124 -0.46 8.71 -0.51
N THR A 125 -0.12 8.03 -1.61
CA THR A 125 -1.08 7.23 -2.37
C THR A 125 -1.71 6.16 -1.48
N ALA A 126 -0.92 5.39 -0.73
CA ALA A 126 -1.42 4.36 0.16
C ALA A 126 -2.32 4.93 1.27
N ALA A 127 -1.92 6.05 1.87
CA ALA A 127 -2.67 6.74 2.90
C ALA A 127 -4.04 7.23 2.38
N LEU A 128 -4.05 7.96 1.27
CA LEU A 128 -5.27 8.51 0.67
C LEU A 128 -6.18 7.44 0.06
N ALA A 129 -5.62 6.31 -0.38
CA ALA A 129 -6.40 5.16 -0.79
C ALA A 129 -7.13 4.46 0.36
N GLY A 130 -6.81 4.80 1.61
CA GLY A 130 -7.40 4.17 2.79
C GLY A 130 -6.88 2.76 3.03
N VAL A 131 -5.60 2.52 2.81
CA VAL A 131 -4.95 1.24 3.12
C VAL A 131 -4.94 1.04 4.63
N ASN A 132 -5.45 -0.10 5.10
CA ASN A 132 -5.55 -0.39 6.53
C ASN A 132 -4.23 -0.86 7.14
N PHE A 133 -3.36 -1.47 6.32
CA PHE A 133 -2.08 -2.00 6.75
C PHE A 133 -1.01 -1.74 5.69
N MET A 134 -0.14 -0.76 5.95
CA MET A 134 0.96 -0.41 5.06
C MET A 134 2.24 -1.12 5.49
N LEU A 135 2.76 -1.97 4.62
CA LEU A 135 4.09 -2.57 4.77
C LEU A 135 5.10 -1.82 3.91
N HIS A 136 6.40 -2.02 4.20
CA HIS A 136 7.51 -1.41 3.46
C HIS A 136 7.48 0.13 3.51
N THR A 137 7.10 0.69 4.65
CA THR A 137 6.88 2.13 4.79
C THR A 137 8.18 2.91 4.92
N ALA A 138 9.25 2.32 5.47
CA ALA A 138 10.47 3.06 5.76
C ALA A 138 11.75 2.30 5.43
N GLY A 139 12.75 3.03 4.93
CA GLY A 139 14.13 2.56 4.74
C GLY A 139 14.42 1.87 3.42
N TRP A 140 13.43 1.60 2.58
CA TRP A 140 13.61 0.83 1.36
C TRP A 140 14.19 1.66 0.22
N LEU A 141 15.18 1.07 -0.47
CA LEU A 141 15.86 1.58 -1.65
C LEU A 141 15.87 0.50 -2.74
N GLU A 142 16.15 0.91 -3.97
CA GLU A 142 16.33 0.02 -5.12
C GLU A 142 15.16 -0.96 -5.31
N GLY A 143 13.94 -0.46 -5.22
CA GLY A 143 12.75 -1.30 -5.39
C GLY A 143 12.59 -2.39 -4.33
N GLY A 144 13.15 -2.20 -3.14
CA GLY A 144 13.09 -3.15 -2.02
C GLY A 144 14.24 -4.15 -1.98
N LEU A 145 15.30 -3.93 -2.76
CA LEU A 145 16.51 -4.78 -2.74
C LEU A 145 17.53 -4.34 -1.69
N ALA A 146 17.47 -3.08 -1.26
CA ALA A 146 18.38 -2.53 -0.24
C ALA A 146 17.61 -1.74 0.81
N MET A 147 18.24 -1.52 1.96
CA MET A 147 17.77 -0.62 3.02
C MET A 147 18.90 0.27 3.49
N GLY A 148 18.54 1.51 3.88
CA GLY A 148 19.47 2.48 4.44
C GLY A 148 18.94 3.14 5.70
N TYR A 149 19.81 3.39 6.67
CA TYR A 149 19.44 4.08 7.92
C TYR A 149 18.98 5.51 7.65
N GLU A 150 19.68 6.23 6.78
CA GLU A 150 19.33 7.60 6.39
C GLU A 150 17.94 7.62 5.74
N LYS A 151 17.69 6.67 4.85
CA LYS A 151 16.38 6.51 4.20
C LYS A 151 15.30 6.18 5.21
N PHE A 152 15.59 5.34 6.20
CA PHE A 152 14.65 5.01 7.27
C PHE A 152 14.25 6.25 8.08
N ILE A 153 15.21 7.11 8.42
CA ILE A 153 14.92 8.35 9.15
C ILE A 153 14.07 9.32 8.30
N MET A 154 14.43 9.50 7.02
CA MET A 154 13.66 10.32 6.08
C MET A 154 12.21 9.86 5.98
N ASP A 155 12.01 8.57 5.77
CA ASP A 155 10.67 7.99 5.63
C ASP A 155 9.87 8.02 6.93
N SER A 156 10.54 7.90 8.08
CA SER A 156 9.88 7.98 9.40
C SER A 156 9.35 9.39 9.66
N ASP A 157 10.11 10.42 9.31
CA ASP A 157 9.66 11.82 9.39
C ASP A 157 8.45 12.04 8.46
N GLN A 158 8.54 11.56 7.25
CA GLN A 158 7.44 11.64 6.28
C GLN A 158 6.19 10.89 6.74
N ALA A 159 6.34 9.71 7.36
CA ALA A 159 5.21 8.96 7.91
C ALA A 159 4.50 9.77 9.01
N SER A 160 5.25 10.49 9.84
CA SER A 160 4.69 11.37 10.87
C SER A 160 3.87 12.53 10.26
N MET A 161 4.35 13.12 9.17
CA MET A 161 3.59 14.15 8.44
C MET A 161 2.28 13.59 7.85
N ILE A 162 2.32 12.38 7.29
CA ILE A 162 1.14 11.71 6.76
C ILE A 162 0.14 11.35 7.88
N GLU A 163 0.60 10.95 9.07
CA GLU A 163 -0.26 10.69 10.22
C GLU A 163 -1.05 11.94 10.60
N VAL A 164 -0.40 13.10 10.67
CA VAL A 164 -1.07 14.38 10.94
C VAL A 164 -2.10 14.71 9.85
N LEU A 165 -1.75 14.51 8.57
CA LEU A 165 -2.67 14.73 7.45
C LEU A 165 -3.92 13.84 7.55
N LEU A 166 -3.75 12.57 7.91
CA LEU A 166 -4.85 11.62 8.06
C LEU A 166 -5.73 11.90 9.28
N GLY A 167 -5.20 12.57 10.30
CA GLY A 167 -5.95 13.03 11.46
C GLY A 167 -7.03 14.06 11.09
N GLY A 168 -6.90 14.72 9.95
CA GLY A 168 -7.85 15.71 9.46
C GLY A 168 -7.78 17.03 10.23
N MET A 169 -8.81 17.84 10.06
CA MET A 169 -8.93 19.14 10.71
C MET A 169 -9.76 19.07 12.00
N ASP A 170 -9.30 19.76 13.04
CA ASP A 170 -10.11 19.96 14.24
C ASP A 170 -11.29 20.89 13.93
N MET A 171 -12.49 20.35 13.95
CA MET A 171 -13.74 21.07 13.69
C MET A 171 -14.43 21.54 14.98
N SER A 172 -13.79 21.38 16.14
CA SER A 172 -14.29 21.91 17.40
C SER A 172 -14.34 23.45 17.41
N GLU A 173 -15.02 24.03 18.38
CA GLU A 173 -15.07 25.49 18.56
C GLU A 173 -13.67 26.09 18.71
N ASN A 174 -12.78 25.40 19.43
CA ASN A 174 -11.38 25.82 19.58
C ASN A 174 -10.60 25.68 18.26
N GLY A 175 -10.82 24.61 17.50
CA GLY A 175 -10.18 24.39 16.20
C GLY A 175 -10.60 25.42 15.15
N GLN A 176 -11.82 25.93 15.20
CA GLN A 176 -12.30 27.00 14.32
C GLN A 176 -11.71 28.36 14.67
N ALA A 177 -11.20 28.54 15.90
CA ALA A 177 -10.50 29.75 16.37
C ALA A 177 -11.22 31.07 16.06
N PHE A 178 -12.57 31.07 16.03
CA PHE A 178 -13.37 32.22 15.64
C PHE A 178 -13.13 33.46 16.53
N SER A 179 -12.95 33.24 17.83
CA SER A 179 -12.61 34.29 18.80
C SER A 179 -11.27 35.00 18.44
N CYS A 180 -10.29 34.24 17.94
CA CYS A 180 -9.02 34.78 17.50
C CYS A 180 -9.16 35.67 16.25
N LEU A 181 -10.02 35.30 15.32
CA LEU A 181 -10.32 36.10 14.14
C LEU A 181 -10.97 37.43 14.51
N LEU A 182 -11.84 37.45 15.50
CA LEU A 182 -12.48 38.70 15.98
C LEU A 182 -11.54 39.58 16.78
N TYR A 183 -10.53 39.00 17.45
CA TYR A 183 -9.54 39.77 18.24
C TYR A 183 -8.49 40.44 17.36
N THR A 184 -8.14 39.89 16.24
CA THR A 184 -7.08 40.38 15.33
C THR A 184 -7.60 41.29 14.22
N SER A 185 -8.91 41.52 14.13
CA SER A 185 -9.57 42.49 13.24
C SER A 185 -9.90 43.78 14.02
#